data_7444541e4f502eb41e5fc5101652cb6d
#
_entry.id   7444541e4f502eb41e5fc5101652cb6d
#
_cell.length_a   1.000
_cell.length_b   1.000
_cell.length_c   1.000
_cell.angle_alpha   90.00
_cell.angle_beta   90.00
_cell.angle_gamma   90.00
#
_symmetry.space_group_name_H-M   'P 1'
#
loop_
_entity.id
_entity.type
_entity.pdbx_description
1 polymer ?
#
loop_
_entity_poly.entity_id
_entity_poly.type
_entity_poly.pdbx_seq_one_letter_code
_entity_poly.pdbx_strand_id
1 'polypeptide(L)'
;ATSSSFQISISIRQVTSETYSNTISNVPIDIKYDSERYFISGFTSEASVVLTGSNRVALSSEMQESTRKFHVVADLSNASEGTVEVQLKVENLPSGLSATVNPQKISVKIGKKASKKVPVKYLITGSQVAEDISITNVSLEHEEVTVTSDEETLEKVNHVAAVLPSNVTISGNYSGAASLQAMDANGNVLPSVVTPFETTMKVTTKTTHSNSSSSKSSSSSNSSSK
;
A
#
# COMPACT_ATOMS: atom_id res chain seq x y z
N ALA A 1 28.82 -10.52 -68.36
CA ALA A 1 27.59 -10.54 -68.08
C ALA A 1 27.08 -10.91 -66.71
N THR A 2 27.21 -10.73 -65.66
CA THR A 2 26.64 -11.53 -64.60
C THR A 2 26.70 -10.88 -63.24
N SER A 3 25.89 -10.00 -62.91
CA SER A 3 26.04 -9.65 -61.54
C SER A 3 24.96 -8.83 -60.91
N SER A 4 23.75 -9.04 -61.32
CA SER A 4 22.73 -8.19 -60.74
C SER A 4 21.92 -8.83 -59.65
N SER A 5 22.21 -10.05 -59.29
CA SER A 5 21.39 -10.69 -58.25
C SER A 5 21.88 -10.51 -56.82
N PHE A 6 22.97 -9.78 -56.65
CA PHE A 6 23.61 -9.74 -55.35
C PHE A 6 23.12 -8.63 -54.41
N GLN A 7 22.45 -7.63 -54.96
CA GLN A 7 22.12 -6.46 -54.16
C GLN A 7 20.79 -6.52 -53.43
N ILE A 8 19.92 -7.43 -53.90
CA ILE A 8 18.56 -7.45 -53.36
C ILE A 8 18.47 -8.01 -51.97
N SER A 9 19.35 -8.92 -51.61
CA SER A 9 19.27 -9.55 -50.31
C SER A 9 19.73 -8.67 -49.14
N ILE A 10 20.46 -7.60 -49.44
CA ILE A 10 20.97 -6.73 -48.39
C ILE A 10 19.93 -5.76 -47.87
N SER A 11 19.04 -5.27 -48.72
CA SER A 11 18.05 -4.30 -48.30
C SER A 11 16.96 -4.90 -47.44
N ILE A 12 16.74 -6.19 -47.52
CA ILE A 12 15.70 -6.84 -46.72
C ILE A 12 16.08 -6.86 -45.24
N ARG A 13 17.34 -6.95 -44.90
CA ARG A 13 17.78 -7.01 -43.52
C ARG A 13 17.60 -5.71 -42.76
N GLN A 14 17.64 -4.60 -43.43
CA GLN A 14 17.50 -3.31 -42.77
C GLN A 14 16.09 -3.00 -42.32
N VAL A 15 15.11 -3.61 -43.00
CA VAL A 15 13.69 -3.35 -42.68
C VAL A 15 13.25 -4.04 -41.39
N THR A 16 13.98 -5.04 -40.94
CA THR A 16 13.57 -5.84 -39.76
C THR A 16 14.21 -5.40 -38.45
N SER A 17 14.94 -4.29 -38.47
CA SER A 17 15.68 -3.87 -37.29
C SER A 17 14.93 -2.89 -36.39
N GLU A 18 13.68 -2.59 -36.66
CA GLU A 18 12.91 -1.70 -35.79
C GLU A 18 12.62 -2.35 -34.45
N THR A 19 12.88 -1.59 -33.40
CA THR A 19 12.53 -2.01 -32.06
C THR A 19 11.64 -0.96 -31.43
N TYR A 20 10.75 -1.44 -30.59
CA TYR A 20 9.82 -0.60 -29.85
C TYR A 20 10.15 -0.72 -28.37
N SER A 21 9.93 0.35 -27.63
CA SER A 21 10.23 0.39 -26.21
C SER A 21 9.07 1.02 -25.47
N ASN A 22 8.64 0.38 -24.40
CA ASN A 22 7.59 0.90 -23.52
C ASN A 22 7.97 0.69 -22.06
N THR A 23 7.56 1.64 -21.23
CA THR A 23 7.80 1.57 -19.80
C THR A 23 6.49 1.24 -19.08
N ILE A 24 6.55 0.24 -18.22
CA ILE A 24 5.42 -0.15 -17.37
C ILE A 24 5.76 0.26 -15.94
N SER A 25 4.90 1.08 -15.36
CA SER A 25 5.08 1.53 -13.97
C SER A 25 4.28 0.65 -13.02
N ASN A 26 4.68 0.65 -11.76
CA ASN A 26 3.96 -0.02 -10.68
C ASN A 26 3.78 -1.53 -10.91
N VAL A 27 4.84 -2.18 -11.39
CA VAL A 27 4.84 -3.64 -11.55
C VAL A 27 5.12 -4.26 -10.18
N PRO A 28 4.25 -5.13 -9.67
CA PRO A 28 4.47 -5.74 -8.36
C PRO A 28 5.71 -6.62 -8.37
N ILE A 29 6.47 -6.57 -7.28
CA ILE A 29 7.63 -7.44 -7.08
C ILE A 29 7.19 -8.65 -6.29
N ASP A 30 7.42 -9.83 -6.86
CA ASP A 30 7.11 -11.10 -6.22
C ASP A 30 8.35 -11.53 -5.42
N ILE A 31 8.24 -11.53 -4.10
CA ILE A 31 9.36 -11.84 -3.22
C ILE A 31 9.23 -13.26 -2.72
N LYS A 32 10.23 -14.09 -3.03
CA LYS A 32 10.25 -15.48 -2.59
C LYS A 32 11.06 -15.59 -1.30
N TYR A 33 10.43 -16.01 -0.23
CA TYR A 33 11.07 -16.17 1.08
C TYR A 33 10.25 -17.12 1.94
N ASP A 34 10.84 -17.56 3.06
CA ASP A 34 10.15 -18.42 4.02
C ASP A 34 9.25 -17.56 4.92
N SER A 35 8.00 -17.37 4.50
CA SER A 35 7.06 -16.50 5.19
C SER A 35 6.56 -17.08 6.52
N GLU A 36 6.84 -18.35 6.81
CA GLU A 36 6.47 -18.93 8.09
C GLU A 36 7.49 -18.59 9.18
N ARG A 37 8.75 -18.42 8.80
CA ARG A 37 9.83 -18.15 9.73
C ARG A 37 10.24 -16.70 9.81
N TYR A 38 10.07 -15.95 8.72
CA TYR A 38 10.59 -14.60 8.60
C TYR A 38 9.51 -13.60 8.25
N PHE A 39 9.73 -12.39 8.68
CA PHE A 39 8.95 -11.22 8.28
C PHE A 39 9.89 -10.27 7.56
N ILE A 40 9.48 -9.81 6.37
CA ILE A 40 10.29 -8.91 5.56
C ILE A 40 9.68 -7.51 5.54
N SER A 41 10.54 -6.49 5.49
CA SER A 41 10.11 -5.10 5.50
C SER A 41 11.19 -4.20 4.90
N GLY A 42 10.89 -2.92 4.80
CA GLY A 42 11.84 -1.91 4.37
C GLY A 42 12.19 -1.96 2.89
N PHE A 43 11.32 -2.52 2.07
CA PHE A 43 11.56 -2.63 0.63
C PHE A 43 10.45 -1.95 -0.17
N THR A 44 10.77 -1.63 -1.42
CA THR A 44 9.80 -1.13 -2.37
C THR A 44 9.04 -2.32 -2.96
N SER A 45 7.72 -2.27 -2.93
CA SER A 45 6.90 -3.39 -3.40
C SER A 45 6.64 -3.39 -4.89
N GLU A 46 7.00 -2.31 -5.58
CA GLU A 46 6.76 -2.16 -7.01
C GLU A 46 8.00 -1.63 -7.72
N ALA A 47 8.12 -1.96 -8.99
CA ALA A 47 9.22 -1.50 -9.82
C ALA A 47 8.69 -1.08 -11.19
N SER A 48 9.50 -0.30 -11.91
CA SER A 48 9.22 0.04 -13.29
C SER A 48 9.99 -0.92 -14.20
N VAL A 49 9.37 -1.33 -15.29
CA VAL A 49 9.98 -2.25 -16.25
C VAL A 49 9.93 -1.61 -17.62
N VAL A 50 11.09 -1.52 -18.28
CA VAL A 50 11.18 -1.08 -19.66
C VAL A 50 11.24 -2.31 -20.54
N LEU A 51 10.24 -2.50 -21.38
CA LEU A 51 10.20 -3.60 -22.34
C LEU A 51 10.62 -3.10 -23.71
N THR A 52 11.46 -3.86 -24.37
CA THR A 52 11.97 -3.54 -25.70
C THR A 52 11.87 -4.77 -26.59
N GLY A 53 11.41 -4.59 -27.82
CA GLY A 53 11.34 -5.68 -28.77
C GLY A 53 10.80 -5.23 -30.12
N SER A 54 10.90 -6.10 -31.11
CA SER A 54 10.41 -5.82 -32.46
C SER A 54 8.96 -6.26 -32.68
N ASN A 55 8.41 -7.05 -31.78
CA ASN A 55 7.04 -7.55 -31.89
C ASN A 55 6.09 -6.65 -31.10
N ARG A 56 5.38 -5.79 -31.81
CA ARG A 56 4.46 -4.84 -31.18
C ARG A 56 3.29 -5.51 -30.48
N VAL A 57 2.82 -6.63 -31.02
CA VAL A 57 1.69 -7.34 -30.43
C VAL A 57 2.07 -7.94 -29.07
N ALA A 58 3.23 -8.60 -29.01
CA ALA A 58 3.73 -9.15 -27.74
C ALA A 58 3.99 -8.03 -26.73
N LEU A 59 4.58 -6.93 -27.17
CA LEU A 59 4.84 -5.78 -26.32
C LEU A 59 3.55 -5.21 -25.75
N SER A 60 2.55 -5.00 -26.61
CA SER A 60 1.26 -4.46 -26.19
C SER A 60 0.53 -5.39 -25.21
N SER A 61 0.63 -6.69 -25.42
CA SER A 61 0.01 -7.68 -24.54
C SER A 61 0.59 -7.62 -23.12
N GLU A 62 1.89 -7.40 -23.02
CA GLU A 62 2.55 -7.33 -21.70
C GLU A 62 2.34 -5.99 -20.99
N MET A 63 1.94 -4.96 -21.72
CA MET A 63 1.60 -3.67 -21.13
C MET A 63 0.34 -3.74 -20.27
N GLN A 64 -0.58 -4.64 -20.59
CA GLN A 64 -1.83 -4.79 -19.85
C GLN A 64 -1.67 -5.81 -18.73
N GLU A 65 -2.07 -5.45 -17.53
CA GLU A 65 -1.95 -6.32 -16.37
C GLU A 65 -2.66 -7.65 -16.57
N SER A 66 -3.83 -7.64 -17.20
CA SER A 66 -4.63 -8.85 -17.38
C SER A 66 -4.00 -9.86 -18.34
N THR A 67 -3.17 -9.41 -19.28
CA THR A 67 -2.53 -10.28 -20.27
C THR A 67 -1.04 -10.42 -20.06
N ARG A 68 -0.49 -9.80 -19.03
CA ARG A 68 0.94 -9.82 -18.73
C ARG A 68 1.37 -11.20 -18.28
N LYS A 69 2.42 -11.72 -18.88
CA LYS A 69 2.97 -13.04 -18.54
C LYS A 69 4.24 -12.95 -17.70
N PHE A 70 5.00 -11.88 -17.85
CA PHE A 70 6.24 -11.75 -17.11
C PHE A 70 5.99 -11.36 -15.65
N HIS A 71 6.94 -11.70 -14.79
CA HIS A 71 6.92 -11.34 -13.38
C HIS A 71 8.27 -10.77 -12.98
N VAL A 72 8.27 -9.81 -12.07
CA VAL A 72 9.48 -9.32 -11.44
C VAL A 72 9.64 -10.05 -10.12
N VAL A 73 10.77 -10.71 -9.93
CA VAL A 73 10.99 -11.61 -8.79
C VAL A 73 12.23 -11.20 -8.01
N ALA A 74 12.10 -11.21 -6.70
CA ALA A 74 13.22 -11.08 -5.77
C ALA A 74 13.32 -12.39 -4.99
N ASP A 75 14.45 -13.10 -5.13
CA ASP A 75 14.62 -14.40 -4.51
C ASP A 75 15.44 -14.29 -3.23
N LEU A 76 14.77 -14.45 -2.10
CA LEU A 76 15.37 -14.41 -0.77
C LEU A 76 15.38 -15.79 -0.11
N SER A 77 15.20 -16.87 -0.87
CA SER A 77 15.08 -18.21 -0.31
C SER A 77 16.34 -18.67 0.43
N ASN A 78 17.50 -18.13 0.07
CA ASN A 78 18.77 -18.44 0.72
C ASN A 78 19.27 -17.33 1.65
N ALA A 79 18.46 -16.31 1.87
CA ALA A 79 18.87 -15.18 2.70
C ALA A 79 18.63 -15.48 4.17
N SER A 80 19.47 -14.91 5.03
CA SER A 80 19.35 -15.01 6.48
C SER A 80 18.90 -13.67 7.06
N GLU A 81 18.72 -13.65 8.39
CA GLU A 81 18.30 -12.45 9.08
C GLU A 81 19.25 -11.28 8.87
N GLY A 82 18.71 -10.09 8.83
CA GLY A 82 19.43 -8.85 8.63
C GLY A 82 18.96 -8.12 7.40
N THR A 83 19.65 -7.04 7.07
CA THR A 83 19.36 -6.29 5.85
C THR A 83 20.15 -6.89 4.71
N VAL A 84 19.46 -7.31 3.66
CA VAL A 84 20.09 -7.91 2.48
C VAL A 84 19.71 -7.12 1.25
N GLU A 85 20.63 -7.10 0.29
CA GLU A 85 20.38 -6.51 -1.02
C GLU A 85 20.13 -7.65 -2.00
N VAL A 86 19.03 -7.57 -2.75
CA VAL A 86 18.66 -8.60 -3.70
C VAL A 86 18.44 -7.98 -5.06
N GLN A 87 18.92 -8.66 -6.09
CA GLN A 87 18.74 -8.24 -7.47
C GLN A 87 17.38 -8.70 -7.97
N LEU A 88 16.69 -7.82 -8.66
CA LEU A 88 15.39 -8.14 -9.25
C LEU A 88 15.60 -8.85 -10.59
N LYS A 89 14.79 -9.88 -10.83
CA LYS A 89 14.83 -10.66 -12.06
C LYS A 89 13.47 -10.65 -12.72
N VAL A 90 13.47 -10.76 -14.04
CA VAL A 90 12.24 -10.89 -14.81
C VAL A 90 12.11 -12.34 -15.25
N GLU A 91 10.99 -12.96 -14.92
CA GLU A 91 10.68 -14.34 -15.28
C GLU A 91 9.48 -14.38 -16.21
N ASN A 92 9.42 -15.40 -17.06
CA ASN A 92 8.35 -15.64 -18.03
C ASN A 92 8.20 -14.51 -19.04
N LEU A 93 9.29 -13.89 -19.41
CA LEU A 93 9.28 -12.87 -20.46
C LEU A 93 9.11 -13.54 -21.81
N PRO A 94 8.13 -13.10 -22.64
CA PRO A 94 7.95 -13.68 -23.98
C PRO A 94 9.20 -13.54 -24.85
N SER A 95 9.40 -14.51 -25.73
CA SER A 95 10.55 -14.48 -26.64
C SER A 95 10.51 -13.23 -27.53
N GLY A 96 11.67 -12.69 -27.79
CA GLY A 96 11.79 -11.50 -28.62
C GLY A 96 11.64 -10.20 -27.88
N LEU A 97 11.36 -10.26 -26.58
CA LEU A 97 11.31 -9.07 -25.73
C LEU A 97 12.50 -9.06 -24.78
N SER A 98 12.97 -7.86 -24.49
CA SER A 98 13.98 -7.61 -23.45
C SER A 98 13.37 -6.73 -22.40
N ALA A 99 13.77 -6.93 -21.16
CA ALA A 99 13.26 -6.16 -20.05
C ALA A 99 14.38 -5.59 -19.19
N THR A 100 14.20 -4.36 -18.77
CA THR A 100 15.09 -3.70 -17.81
C THR A 100 14.25 -3.23 -16.63
N VAL A 101 14.63 -3.65 -15.43
CA VAL A 101 13.90 -3.30 -14.21
C VAL A 101 14.58 -2.14 -13.52
N ASN A 102 13.79 -1.20 -13.05
CA ASN A 102 14.29 -0.06 -12.28
C ASN A 102 13.47 0.08 -10.99
N PRO A 103 14.08 -0.05 -9.81
CA PRO A 103 15.50 -0.28 -9.56
C PRO A 103 15.93 -1.70 -9.89
N GLN A 104 17.22 -1.90 -10.12
CA GLN A 104 17.76 -3.24 -10.41
C GLN A 104 17.90 -4.08 -9.16
N LYS A 105 18.06 -3.42 -8.02
CA LYS A 105 18.25 -4.07 -6.72
C LYS A 105 17.37 -3.39 -5.69
N ILE A 106 16.95 -4.16 -4.69
CA ILE A 106 16.23 -3.62 -3.53
C ILE A 106 16.89 -4.11 -2.26
N SER A 107 16.79 -3.30 -1.20
CA SER A 107 17.22 -3.71 0.13
C SER A 107 15.99 -4.21 0.88
N VAL A 108 16.13 -5.35 1.54
CA VAL A 108 15.04 -5.96 2.30
C VAL A 108 15.56 -6.29 3.69
N LYS A 109 14.80 -5.91 4.72
CA LYS A 109 15.10 -6.28 6.09
C LYS A 109 14.37 -7.58 6.41
N ILE A 110 15.12 -8.59 6.83
CA ILE A 110 14.60 -9.91 7.19
C ILE A 110 14.77 -10.09 8.69
N GLY A 111 13.66 -10.35 9.38
CA GLY A 111 13.71 -10.63 10.81
C GLY A 111 12.85 -11.84 11.15
N LYS A 112 13.04 -12.38 12.35
CA LYS A 112 12.22 -13.49 12.82
C LYS A 112 10.78 -13.05 12.97
N LYS A 113 9.87 -13.82 12.39
CA LYS A 113 8.45 -13.55 12.46
C LYS A 113 7.94 -13.81 13.87
N ALA A 114 7.19 -12.87 14.41
CA ALA A 114 6.57 -12.99 15.71
C ALA A 114 5.23 -12.26 15.70
N SER A 115 4.40 -12.56 16.67
CA SER A 115 3.08 -11.96 16.82
C SER A 115 2.83 -11.65 18.28
N LYS A 116 2.05 -10.59 18.50
CA LYS A 116 1.56 -10.30 19.85
C LYS A 116 0.21 -9.61 19.77
N LYS A 117 -0.52 -9.68 20.88
CA LYS A 117 -1.78 -8.95 21.00
C LYS A 117 -1.50 -7.54 21.49
N VAL A 118 -2.14 -6.58 20.85
CA VAL A 118 -1.88 -5.15 21.08
C VAL A 118 -3.22 -4.43 21.20
N PRO A 119 -3.34 -3.51 22.16
CA PRO A 119 -4.59 -2.75 22.30
C PRO A 119 -4.79 -1.80 21.12
N VAL A 120 -6.05 -1.54 20.82
CA VAL A 120 -6.43 -0.63 19.74
C VAL A 120 -6.88 0.69 20.35
N LYS A 121 -6.37 1.79 19.79
CA LYS A 121 -6.78 3.14 20.17
C LYS A 121 -7.26 3.86 18.92
N TYR A 122 -8.32 4.64 19.03
CA TYR A 122 -8.78 5.42 17.89
C TYR A 122 -7.83 6.60 17.64
N LEU A 123 -7.76 6.99 16.37
CA LEU A 123 -7.01 8.17 15.95
C LEU A 123 -7.88 8.96 15.00
N ILE A 124 -8.37 10.10 15.47
CA ILE A 124 -9.20 10.99 14.68
C ILE A 124 -8.51 12.36 14.69
N THR A 125 -8.16 12.85 13.50
CA THR A 125 -7.49 14.14 13.39
C THR A 125 -8.51 15.26 13.48
N GLY A 126 -8.08 16.43 13.95
CA GLY A 126 -8.97 17.58 14.06
C GLY A 126 -9.60 18.01 12.74
N SER A 127 -8.90 17.78 11.64
CA SER A 127 -9.43 18.10 10.32
C SER A 127 -10.58 17.19 9.88
N GLN A 128 -10.76 16.05 10.54
CA GLN A 128 -11.84 15.13 10.24
C GLN A 128 -13.11 15.39 11.06
N VAL A 129 -13.08 16.38 11.94
CA VAL A 129 -14.23 16.73 12.79
C VAL A 129 -14.70 18.12 12.41
N ALA A 130 -16.01 18.26 12.20
CA ALA A 130 -16.61 19.57 11.87
C ALA A 130 -16.45 20.54 13.06
N GLU A 131 -16.38 21.82 12.76
CA GLU A 131 -16.05 22.84 13.75
C GLU A 131 -16.98 22.88 14.96
N ASP A 132 -18.25 22.66 14.76
CA ASP A 132 -19.25 22.76 15.82
C ASP A 132 -19.59 21.41 16.45
N ILE A 133 -18.77 20.40 16.20
CA ILE A 133 -18.99 19.04 16.68
C ILE A 133 -17.95 18.67 17.71
N SER A 134 -18.39 18.10 18.82
CA SER A 134 -17.52 17.51 19.84
C SER A 134 -17.76 16.01 19.93
N ILE A 135 -16.68 15.25 19.96
CA ILE A 135 -16.77 13.80 20.13
C ILE A 135 -16.94 13.51 21.62
N THR A 136 -18.00 12.83 22.00
CA THR A 136 -18.28 12.48 23.38
C THR A 136 -17.88 11.04 23.72
N ASN A 137 -17.89 10.16 22.74
CA ASN A 137 -17.49 8.78 22.95
C ASN A 137 -17.08 8.13 21.64
N VAL A 138 -16.11 7.22 21.71
CA VAL A 138 -15.68 6.41 20.58
C VAL A 138 -15.66 4.95 21.02
N SER A 139 -16.31 4.09 20.25
CA SER A 139 -16.38 2.67 20.51
C SER A 139 -15.79 1.92 19.34
N LEU A 140 -14.99 0.90 19.63
CA LEU A 140 -14.35 0.06 18.62
C LEU A 140 -14.86 -1.37 18.77
N GLU A 141 -15.17 -2.00 17.65
CA GLU A 141 -15.61 -3.39 17.63
C GLU A 141 -14.52 -4.31 18.16
N HIS A 142 -13.28 -4.05 17.78
CA HIS A 142 -12.12 -4.80 18.25
C HIS A 142 -11.26 -3.89 19.12
N GLU A 143 -11.14 -4.21 20.38
CA GLU A 143 -10.32 -3.44 21.32
C GLU A 143 -8.89 -3.94 21.40
N GLU A 144 -8.66 -5.16 20.93
CA GLU A 144 -7.35 -5.79 20.91
C GLU A 144 -7.23 -6.59 19.61
N VAL A 145 -6.07 -6.54 18.99
CA VAL A 145 -5.82 -7.23 17.73
C VAL A 145 -4.43 -7.86 17.75
N THR A 146 -4.19 -8.77 16.82
CA THR A 146 -2.89 -9.43 16.70
C THR A 146 -2.03 -8.67 15.71
N VAL A 147 -0.82 -8.32 16.12
CA VAL A 147 0.17 -7.68 15.25
C VAL A 147 1.28 -8.67 14.98
N THR A 148 1.56 -8.90 13.72
CA THR A 148 2.63 -9.78 13.25
C THR A 148 3.69 -8.93 12.55
N SER A 149 4.94 -9.12 12.96
CA SER A 149 6.08 -8.42 12.37
C SER A 149 7.35 -9.18 12.75
N ASP A 150 8.51 -8.57 12.56
CA ASP A 150 9.74 -9.14 13.09
C ASP A 150 9.85 -8.80 14.58
N GLU A 151 10.60 -9.62 15.31
CA GLU A 151 10.72 -9.47 16.77
C GLU A 151 11.18 -8.07 17.19
N GLU A 152 12.15 -7.51 16.48
CA GLU A 152 12.67 -6.19 16.80
C GLU A 152 11.61 -5.10 16.66
N THR A 153 10.84 -5.16 15.57
CA THR A 153 9.77 -4.19 15.33
C THR A 153 8.66 -4.33 16.37
N LEU A 154 8.32 -5.57 16.73
CA LEU A 154 7.26 -5.79 17.74
C LEU A 154 7.59 -5.19 19.10
N GLU A 155 8.87 -5.15 19.46
CA GLU A 155 9.29 -4.52 20.72
C GLU A 155 8.97 -3.03 20.73
N LYS A 156 8.92 -2.41 19.57
CA LYS A 156 8.63 -0.98 19.43
C LYS A 156 7.14 -0.67 19.33
N VAL A 157 6.31 -1.67 19.07
CA VAL A 157 4.87 -1.46 18.93
C VAL A 157 4.28 -1.08 20.28
N ASN A 158 3.70 0.11 20.34
CA ASN A 158 3.04 0.62 21.53
C ASN A 158 1.55 0.31 21.51
N HIS A 159 0.90 0.57 20.39
CA HIS A 159 -0.52 0.34 20.22
C HIS A 159 -0.85 0.21 18.73
N VAL A 160 -2.09 -0.16 18.45
CA VAL A 160 -2.63 -0.15 17.09
C VAL A 160 -3.59 1.03 17.00
N ALA A 161 -3.41 1.87 16.01
CA ALA A 161 -4.30 3.02 15.78
C ALA A 161 -5.40 2.64 14.80
N ALA A 162 -6.64 2.94 15.18
CA ALA A 162 -7.79 2.83 14.30
C ALA A 162 -7.98 4.17 13.60
N VAL A 163 -7.72 4.19 12.28
CA VAL A 163 -7.67 5.42 11.50
C VAL A 163 -8.83 5.43 10.49
N LEU A 164 -9.61 6.50 10.51
CA LEU A 164 -10.69 6.68 9.54
C LEU A 164 -10.13 7.05 8.17
N PRO A 165 -10.85 6.70 7.09
CA PRO A 165 -10.44 7.16 5.76
C PRO A 165 -10.30 8.68 5.71
N SER A 166 -9.36 9.18 4.95
CA SER A 166 -9.05 10.60 4.88
C SER A 166 -10.21 11.44 4.33
N ASN A 167 -11.11 10.83 3.57
CA ASN A 167 -12.28 11.52 3.00
C ASN A 167 -13.47 11.57 3.93
N VAL A 168 -13.35 11.01 5.14
CA VAL A 168 -14.45 11.01 6.12
C VAL A 168 -14.36 12.27 6.96
N THR A 169 -15.50 12.96 7.09
CA THR A 169 -15.65 14.09 8.01
C THR A 169 -16.78 13.77 8.97
N ILE A 170 -16.49 13.91 10.26
CA ILE A 170 -17.47 13.64 11.30
C ILE A 170 -18.28 14.91 11.57
N SER A 171 -19.53 14.89 11.18
CA SER A 171 -20.46 16.01 11.37
C SER A 171 -21.63 15.64 12.28
N GLY A 172 -21.63 14.45 12.81
CA GLY A 172 -22.64 13.91 13.71
C GLY A 172 -22.23 12.53 14.12
N ASN A 173 -23.12 11.76 14.72
CA ASN A 173 -22.83 10.38 15.07
C ASN A 173 -22.42 9.63 13.81
N TYR A 174 -21.38 8.84 13.95
CA TYR A 174 -20.76 8.14 12.81
C TYR A 174 -20.49 6.68 13.14
N SER A 175 -20.59 5.84 12.14
CA SER A 175 -20.21 4.44 12.26
C SER A 175 -19.62 3.99 10.92
N GLY A 176 -18.46 3.40 10.95
CA GLY A 176 -17.82 2.93 9.72
C GLY A 176 -16.51 2.22 10.00
N ALA A 177 -15.91 1.71 8.93
CA ALA A 177 -14.66 0.98 9.02
C ALA A 177 -13.48 1.92 9.25
N ALA A 178 -12.60 1.52 10.15
CA ALA A 178 -11.33 2.20 10.42
C ALA A 178 -10.19 1.23 10.15
N SER A 179 -9.15 1.70 9.48
CA SER A 179 -7.95 0.90 9.21
C SER A 179 -7.12 0.77 10.47
N LEU A 180 -6.53 -0.39 10.66
CA LEU A 180 -5.70 -0.64 11.83
C LEU A 180 -4.22 -0.62 11.44
N GLN A 181 -3.44 0.19 12.14
CA GLN A 181 -2.01 0.38 11.89
C GLN A 181 -1.24 0.28 13.20
N ALA A 182 -0.21 -0.54 13.23
CA ALA A 182 0.65 -0.64 14.41
C ALA A 182 1.55 0.60 14.49
N MET A 183 1.64 1.17 15.68
CA MET A 183 2.39 2.40 15.91
C MET A 183 3.32 2.28 17.12
N ASP A 184 4.41 3.04 17.08
CA ASP A 184 5.29 3.16 18.22
C ASP A 184 4.77 4.25 19.19
N ALA A 185 5.49 4.48 20.27
CA ALA A 185 5.10 5.46 21.28
C ALA A 185 5.07 6.89 20.72
N ASN A 186 5.78 7.15 19.65
CA ASN A 186 5.84 8.47 19.02
C ASN A 186 4.81 8.67 17.91
N GLY A 187 3.98 7.67 17.63
CA GLY A 187 2.96 7.75 16.61
C GLY A 187 3.44 7.42 15.20
N ASN A 188 4.62 6.81 15.07
CA ASN A 188 5.11 6.37 13.77
C ASN A 188 4.55 5.01 13.43
N VAL A 189 4.13 4.84 12.17
CA VAL A 189 3.60 3.57 11.69
C VAL A 189 4.75 2.59 11.49
N LEU A 190 4.60 1.39 12.03
CA LEU A 190 5.61 0.34 11.94
C LEU A 190 5.20 -0.71 10.93
N PRO A 191 6.16 -1.28 10.17
CA PRO A 191 5.84 -2.33 9.21
C PRO A 191 5.34 -3.58 9.93
N SER A 192 4.13 -3.99 9.60
CA SER A 192 3.50 -5.11 10.28
C SER A 192 2.23 -5.53 9.54
N VAL A 193 1.73 -6.71 9.90
CA VAL A 193 0.42 -7.18 9.49
C VAL A 193 -0.47 -7.21 10.71
N VAL A 194 -1.58 -6.51 10.66
CA VAL A 194 -2.55 -6.46 11.76
C VAL A 194 -3.74 -7.33 11.40
N THR A 195 -4.12 -8.22 12.30
CA THR A 195 -5.23 -9.15 12.07
C THR A 195 -6.25 -9.02 13.20
N PRO A 196 -7.49 -8.62 12.92
CA PRO A 196 -8.01 -8.16 11.63
C PRO A 196 -7.39 -6.82 11.22
N PHE A 197 -7.42 -6.50 9.93
CA PHE A 197 -6.77 -5.28 9.44
C PHE A 197 -7.64 -4.02 9.56
N GLU A 198 -8.90 -4.18 9.95
CA GLU A 198 -9.81 -3.05 10.18
C GLU A 198 -10.83 -3.40 11.26
N THR A 199 -11.43 -2.38 11.82
CA THR A 199 -12.47 -2.52 12.84
C THR A 199 -13.58 -1.51 12.57
N THR A 200 -14.78 -1.77 13.09
CA THR A 200 -15.86 -0.79 13.04
C THR A 200 -15.69 0.21 14.17
N MET A 201 -15.65 1.47 13.83
CA MET A 201 -15.57 2.57 14.78
C MET A 201 -16.92 3.27 14.86
N LYS A 202 -17.44 3.40 16.07
CA LYS A 202 -18.68 4.15 16.34
C LYS A 202 -18.34 5.41 17.11
N VAL A 203 -18.70 6.55 16.56
CA VAL A 203 -18.41 7.84 17.16
C VAL A 203 -19.71 8.50 17.59
N THR A 204 -19.79 8.87 18.86
CA THR A 204 -20.93 9.60 19.41
C THR A 204 -20.50 11.05 19.56
N THR A 205 -21.33 11.96 19.09
CA THR A 205 -21.01 13.38 19.07
C THR A 205 -22.11 14.22 19.69
N LYS A 206 -21.78 15.45 19.98
CA LYS A 206 -22.78 16.48 20.29
C LYS A 206 -22.41 17.76 19.56
N THR A 207 -23.42 18.57 19.32
CA THR A 207 -23.24 19.87 18.68
C THR A 207 -23.01 20.90 19.77
N THR A 208 -21.87 21.56 19.72
CA THR A 208 -21.56 22.57 20.73
C THR A 208 -22.17 23.92 20.43
N HIS A 209 -22.31 24.25 19.15
CA HIS A 209 -22.76 25.57 18.74
C HIS A 209 -24.24 25.80 18.99
N SER A 210 -25.07 24.83 18.66
CA SER A 210 -26.53 25.01 18.76
C SER A 210 -27.01 25.04 20.20
N ASN A 211 -26.26 24.50 21.14
CA ASN A 211 -26.69 24.50 22.54
C ASN A 211 -26.86 25.88 23.11
N SER A 212 -25.95 26.77 22.84
CA SER A 212 -26.03 28.10 23.43
C SER A 212 -27.17 28.89 22.86
N SER A 213 -27.44 28.82 21.56
CA SER A 213 -28.53 29.57 20.97
C SER A 213 -29.89 29.05 21.38
N SER A 214 -30.05 27.74 21.46
CA SER A 214 -31.35 27.18 21.83
C SER A 214 -31.70 27.46 23.26
N SER A 215 -30.75 27.46 24.17
CA SER A 215 -31.04 27.75 25.54
C SER A 215 -31.48 29.18 25.74
N LYS A 216 -30.95 30.11 25.01
CA LYS A 216 -31.36 31.49 25.12
C LYS A 216 -32.80 31.68 24.68
N SER A 217 -33.19 31.10 23.58
CA SER A 217 -34.53 31.30 23.08
C SER A 217 -35.58 30.71 24.00
N SER A 218 -35.31 29.57 24.58
CA SER A 218 -36.27 28.94 25.46
C SER A 218 -36.48 29.75 26.72
N SER A 219 -35.44 30.29 27.27
CA SER A 219 -35.62 31.09 28.49
C SER A 219 -36.42 32.34 28.25
N SER A 220 -36.23 33.00 27.14
CA SER A 220 -36.98 34.22 26.87
C SER A 220 -38.47 33.95 26.68
N SER A 221 -38.82 32.86 26.04
CA SER A 221 -40.21 32.54 25.86
C SER A 221 -40.93 32.30 27.18
N ASN A 222 -40.26 31.68 28.09
CA ASN A 222 -40.88 31.42 29.37
C ASN A 222 -41.20 32.69 30.16
N SER A 223 -40.34 33.64 30.08
CA SER A 223 -40.54 34.83 30.88
C SER A 223 -41.76 35.64 30.44
N SER A 224 -42.18 35.47 29.23
CA SER A 224 -43.29 36.26 28.72
C SER A 224 -44.67 35.71 29.02
N SER A 225 -44.74 34.61 29.63
CA SER A 225 -46.01 33.92 29.76
C SER A 225 -46.96 34.57 30.74
N LYS A 226 -46.60 35.51 31.49
CA LYS A 226 -47.48 36.07 32.47
C LYS A 226 -48.86 36.48 32.06
#